data_83ca4a58231a6fe7ac1e027bff771425
#
_entry.id   83ca4a58231a6fe7ac1e027bff771425
#
_cell.length_a   1.000
_cell.length_b   1.000
_cell.length_c   1.000
_cell.angle_alpha   90.00
_cell.angle_beta   90.00
_cell.angle_gamma   90.00
#
_symmetry.space_group_name_H-M   'P 1'
#
loop_
_entity.id
_entity.type
_entity.pdbx_description
1 polymer ?
#
loop_
_entity_poly.entity_id
_entity_poly.type
_entity_poly.pdbx_seq_one_letter_code
_entity_poly.pdbx_strand_id
1 'polypeptide(L)'
;MKKLLILTSLIASNLSINAQSPLKSGYAPVNGIKMYYQIYGEGKPLVLIHGGGSTIDITFGRVIPMFAKHRKVIAVELQAHGRTNDRNTESSFEQDADDVASLLHYLKIDKADFFGFSNGGTTTLQIAIRHPKVVDKIVLGSPLSKRNGVPAKFWDFMKQASLDNMPQELKNAYSKVDPDGLKNMHDRDAKRMQNFKDIPDEQISAITTKAFIIIGDKDVILPEHALEMHRLLVGSELAIIPGTHGEYIEELTSLKFNTHQANFVIPMIERFLDQVK
;
A
#
# COMPACT_ATOMS: atom_id res chain seq x y z
N MET A 1 -20.88 37.11 49.06
CA MET A 1 -20.40 35.83 48.50
C MET A 1 -20.47 35.90 46.95
N LYS A 2 -19.37 36.18 46.27
CA LYS A 2 -19.30 36.28 44.80
C LYS A 2 -18.93 34.88 44.29
N LYS A 3 -19.82 34.24 43.51
CA LYS A 3 -19.53 32.97 42.81
C LYS A 3 -18.68 33.30 41.58
N LEU A 4 -17.47 32.78 41.54
CA LEU A 4 -16.55 32.83 40.42
C LEU A 4 -16.96 31.68 39.45
N LEU A 5 -17.51 32.02 38.28
CA LEU A 5 -17.72 31.05 37.19
C LEU A 5 -16.38 30.89 36.46
N ILE A 6 -15.77 29.72 36.58
CA ILE A 6 -14.62 29.33 35.77
C ILE A 6 -15.18 28.77 34.46
N LEU A 7 -15.02 29.54 33.40
CA LEU A 7 -15.34 29.12 32.01
C LEU A 7 -14.15 28.30 31.49
N THR A 8 -14.24 26.99 31.54
CA THR A 8 -13.29 26.06 30.87
C THR A 8 -13.59 26.04 29.39
N SER A 9 -12.85 26.81 28.61
CA SER A 9 -12.85 26.68 27.17
C SER A 9 -12.16 25.37 26.78
N LEU A 10 -12.92 24.37 26.32
CA LEU A 10 -12.38 23.24 25.59
C LEU A 10 -11.82 23.75 24.24
N ILE A 11 -10.51 23.88 24.16
CA ILE A 11 -9.83 24.03 22.88
C ILE A 11 -9.86 22.65 22.22
N ALA A 12 -10.84 22.42 21.36
CA ALA A 12 -10.81 21.34 20.40
C ALA A 12 -9.68 21.63 19.40
N SER A 13 -8.51 21.06 19.63
CA SER A 13 -7.44 21.05 18.65
C SER A 13 -7.90 20.21 17.46
N ASN A 14 -8.45 20.88 16.45
CA ASN A 14 -8.59 20.32 15.12
C ASN A 14 -7.17 20.02 14.62
N LEU A 15 -6.71 18.79 14.76
CA LEU A 15 -5.58 18.25 14.02
C LEU A 15 -6.00 18.19 12.54
N SER A 16 -5.95 19.33 11.88
CA SER A 16 -6.01 19.41 10.43
C SER A 16 -4.80 18.64 9.92
N ILE A 17 -5.04 17.46 9.36
CA ILE A 17 -4.04 16.76 8.56
C ILE A 17 -3.75 17.71 7.40
N ASN A 18 -2.60 18.37 7.43
CA ASN A 18 -2.09 19.06 6.26
C ASN A 18 -1.72 17.99 5.22
N ALA A 19 -2.71 17.47 4.50
CA ALA A 19 -2.48 16.65 3.33
C ALA A 19 -1.68 17.53 2.34
N GLN A 20 -0.47 17.12 2.04
CA GLN A 20 0.35 17.81 1.03
C GLN A 20 -0.36 17.68 -0.31
N SER A 21 -0.61 18.81 -0.97
CA SER A 21 -1.18 18.79 -2.32
C SER A 21 -0.15 18.21 -3.30
N PRO A 22 -0.58 17.34 -4.23
CA PRO A 22 0.32 16.82 -5.25
C PRO A 22 0.82 17.94 -6.17
N LEU A 23 2.08 17.84 -6.60
CA LEU A 23 2.65 18.70 -7.66
C LEU A 23 1.95 18.48 -9.00
N LYS A 24 1.52 17.23 -9.24
CA LYS A 24 0.79 16.83 -10.42
C LYS A 24 -0.13 15.66 -10.10
N SER A 25 -1.30 15.66 -10.67
CA SER A 25 -2.19 14.50 -10.72
C SER A 25 -2.72 14.32 -12.15
N GLY A 26 -3.13 13.11 -12.49
CA GLY A 26 -3.68 12.85 -13.81
C GLY A 26 -4.00 11.38 -14.05
N TYR A 27 -4.31 11.08 -15.29
CA TYR A 27 -4.67 9.75 -15.76
C TYR A 27 -3.70 9.31 -16.85
N ALA A 28 -3.20 8.09 -16.74
CA ALA A 28 -2.42 7.44 -17.77
C ALA A 28 -3.26 6.36 -18.48
N PRO A 29 -3.32 6.35 -19.82
CA PRO A 29 -3.94 5.26 -20.55
C PRO A 29 -3.00 4.05 -20.54
N VAL A 30 -3.29 3.06 -19.70
CA VAL A 30 -2.48 1.86 -19.55
C VAL A 30 -3.37 0.61 -19.72
N ASN A 31 -3.02 -0.28 -20.62
CA ASN A 31 -3.62 -1.61 -20.79
C ASN A 31 -5.17 -1.61 -20.71
N GLY A 32 -5.83 -0.60 -21.31
CA GLY A 32 -7.30 -0.51 -21.38
C GLY A 32 -7.97 0.18 -20.19
N ILE A 33 -7.22 0.74 -19.26
CA ILE A 33 -7.74 1.61 -18.18
C ILE A 33 -7.13 3.00 -18.25
N LYS A 34 -7.76 3.94 -17.54
CA LYS A 34 -7.22 5.27 -17.23
C LYS A 34 -6.76 5.24 -15.77
N MET A 35 -5.50 4.83 -15.55
CA MET A 35 -4.91 4.73 -14.22
C MET A 35 -4.65 6.12 -13.64
N TYR A 36 -5.26 6.40 -12.48
CA TYR A 36 -5.02 7.64 -11.76
C TYR A 36 -3.69 7.59 -11.02
N TYR A 37 -2.97 8.70 -11.03
CA TYR A 37 -1.73 8.86 -10.28
C TYR A 37 -1.58 10.27 -9.73
N GLN A 38 -0.78 10.38 -8.68
CA GLN A 38 -0.35 11.63 -8.07
C GLN A 38 1.16 11.64 -7.95
N ILE A 39 1.77 12.82 -8.16
CA ILE A 39 3.22 13.03 -8.03
C ILE A 39 3.46 14.09 -6.96
N TYR A 40 4.37 13.79 -6.02
CA TYR A 40 4.78 14.68 -4.95
C TYR A 40 6.30 14.76 -4.89
N GLY A 41 6.84 15.88 -4.41
CA GLY A 41 8.28 16.06 -4.22
C GLY A 41 9.10 15.88 -5.49
N GLU A 42 10.41 15.91 -5.31
CA GLU A 42 11.40 15.75 -6.36
C GLU A 42 12.50 14.79 -5.91
N GLY A 43 13.34 14.32 -6.84
CA GLY A 43 14.45 13.41 -6.56
C GLY A 43 14.27 12.03 -7.18
N LYS A 44 14.83 11.00 -6.54
CA LYS A 44 14.76 9.61 -7.01
C LYS A 44 13.31 9.11 -6.97
N PRO A 45 12.80 8.47 -8.06
CA PRO A 45 11.43 7.99 -8.11
C PRO A 45 11.15 6.89 -7.08
N LEU A 46 10.03 7.03 -6.33
CA LEU A 46 9.45 6.04 -5.45
C LEU A 46 7.98 5.85 -5.80
N VAL A 47 7.61 4.65 -6.24
CA VAL A 47 6.23 4.29 -6.53
C VAL A 47 5.56 3.75 -5.28
N LEU A 48 4.40 4.29 -4.89
CA LEU A 48 3.58 3.81 -3.78
C LEU A 48 2.34 3.08 -4.30
N ILE A 49 2.12 1.84 -3.84
CA ILE A 49 1.03 0.96 -4.27
C ILE A 49 0.19 0.58 -3.05
N HIS A 50 -1.06 1.06 -3.02
CA HIS A 50 -1.98 0.91 -1.88
C HIS A 50 -2.43 -0.53 -1.64
N GLY A 51 -3.01 -0.79 -0.47
CA GLY A 51 -3.62 -2.06 -0.09
C GLY A 51 -4.99 -2.31 -0.75
N GLY A 52 -5.55 -3.49 -0.53
CA GLY A 52 -6.88 -3.82 -0.96
C GLY A 52 -7.96 -2.98 -0.27
N GLY A 53 -9.08 -2.73 -0.96
CA GLY A 53 -10.17 -1.92 -0.42
C GLY A 53 -9.82 -0.45 -0.16
N SER A 54 -8.76 0.06 -0.76
CA SER A 54 -8.10 1.30 -0.36
C SER A 54 -7.90 2.27 -1.53
N THR A 55 -7.33 3.42 -1.21
CA THR A 55 -6.88 4.46 -2.16
C THR A 55 -5.51 4.99 -1.74
N ILE A 56 -4.93 5.89 -2.52
CA ILE A 56 -3.68 6.57 -2.16
C ILE A 56 -3.76 7.16 -0.75
N ASP A 57 -4.81 7.94 -0.49
CA ASP A 57 -4.95 8.69 0.76
C ASP A 57 -5.21 7.78 1.98
N ILE A 58 -5.97 6.69 1.78
CA ILE A 58 -6.29 5.73 2.84
C ILE A 58 -5.02 5.01 3.30
N THR A 59 -4.19 4.54 2.36
CA THR A 59 -2.97 3.79 2.71
C THR A 59 -1.81 4.71 3.07
N PHE A 60 -1.53 5.73 2.27
CA PHE A 60 -0.26 6.48 2.35
C PHE A 60 -0.40 7.95 2.70
N GLY A 61 -1.62 8.46 2.91
CA GLY A 61 -1.85 9.89 3.12
C GLY A 61 -1.00 10.50 4.26
N ARG A 62 -0.66 9.70 5.28
CA ARG A 62 0.17 10.12 6.42
C ARG A 62 1.65 10.17 6.10
N VAL A 63 2.13 9.28 5.24
CA VAL A 63 3.57 9.08 4.99
C VAL A 63 4.06 9.70 3.68
N ILE A 64 3.17 10.02 2.73
CA ILE A 64 3.52 10.75 1.51
C ILE A 64 4.31 12.03 1.82
N PRO A 65 3.88 12.92 2.77
CA PRO A 65 4.63 14.12 3.07
C PRO A 65 6.04 13.87 3.62
N MET A 66 6.27 12.70 4.23
CA MET A 66 7.58 12.33 4.76
C MET A 66 8.51 11.95 3.61
N PHE A 67 8.10 11.04 2.74
CA PHE A 67 8.88 10.63 1.56
C PHE A 67 9.10 11.76 0.56
N ALA A 68 8.10 12.62 0.34
CA ALA A 68 8.16 13.71 -0.62
C ALA A 68 9.20 14.80 -0.29
N LYS A 69 9.77 14.78 0.92
CA LYS A 69 10.89 15.67 1.29
C LYS A 69 12.17 15.35 0.52
N HIS A 70 12.38 14.08 0.15
CA HIS A 70 13.64 13.60 -0.42
C HIS A 70 13.46 12.79 -1.70
N ARG A 71 12.21 12.49 -2.11
CA ARG A 71 11.90 11.62 -3.24
C ARG A 71 10.81 12.19 -4.13
N LYS A 72 10.88 11.85 -5.39
CA LYS A 72 9.74 11.98 -6.33
C LYS A 72 8.79 10.82 -6.08
N VAL A 73 7.78 11.05 -5.25
CA VAL A 73 6.76 10.05 -4.95
C VAL A 73 5.75 9.98 -6.07
N ILE A 74 5.47 8.78 -6.56
CA ILE A 74 4.44 8.48 -7.57
C ILE A 74 3.46 7.52 -6.91
N ALA A 75 2.35 8.05 -6.43
CA ALA A 75 1.30 7.25 -5.82
C ALA A 75 0.23 6.90 -6.87
N VAL A 76 -0.21 5.65 -6.91
CA VAL A 76 -1.11 5.12 -7.94
C VAL A 76 -2.39 4.56 -7.31
N GLU A 77 -3.50 4.61 -8.05
CA GLU A 77 -4.72 3.88 -7.75
C GLU A 77 -4.87 2.74 -8.77
N LEU A 78 -4.96 1.50 -8.26
CA LEU A 78 -5.03 0.30 -9.09
C LEU A 78 -6.38 0.17 -9.79
N GLN A 79 -6.54 -0.81 -10.69
CA GLN A 79 -7.80 -1.08 -11.40
C GLN A 79 -8.98 -1.13 -10.44
N ALA A 80 -10.08 -0.44 -10.79
CA ALA A 80 -11.32 -0.35 -10.02
C ALA A 80 -11.19 0.29 -8.62
N HIS A 81 -10.06 0.94 -8.32
CA HIS A 81 -9.87 1.63 -7.04
C HIS A 81 -9.89 3.15 -7.24
N GLY A 82 -10.60 3.83 -6.33
CA GLY A 82 -10.65 5.28 -6.28
C GLY A 82 -11.03 5.89 -7.62
N ARG A 83 -10.13 6.68 -8.20
CA ARG A 83 -10.36 7.41 -9.46
C ARG A 83 -10.00 6.58 -10.70
N THR A 84 -9.40 5.42 -10.54
CA THR A 84 -9.05 4.53 -11.65
C THR A 84 -10.26 3.72 -12.08
N ASN A 85 -10.63 3.82 -13.35
CA ASN A 85 -11.74 3.04 -13.88
C ASN A 85 -11.45 1.55 -13.92
N ASP A 86 -12.51 0.77 -14.05
CA ASP A 86 -12.42 -0.68 -14.21
C ASP A 86 -12.32 -1.08 -15.68
N ARG A 87 -11.76 -2.27 -15.94
CA ARG A 87 -11.84 -2.97 -17.23
C ARG A 87 -12.80 -4.17 -17.09
N ASN A 88 -13.34 -4.64 -18.22
CA ASN A 88 -14.27 -5.77 -18.19
C ASN A 88 -13.54 -7.14 -18.13
N THR A 89 -12.53 -7.25 -17.24
CA THR A 89 -11.80 -8.50 -16.98
C THR A 89 -11.56 -8.65 -15.48
N GLU A 90 -11.28 -9.87 -15.02
CA GLU A 90 -10.96 -10.11 -13.61
C GLU A 90 -9.69 -9.36 -13.20
N SER A 91 -9.66 -8.90 -11.94
CA SER A 91 -8.47 -8.28 -11.37
C SER A 91 -7.46 -9.36 -10.95
N SER A 92 -6.17 -9.14 -11.23
CA SER A 92 -5.07 -9.99 -10.75
C SER A 92 -3.87 -9.14 -10.35
N PHE A 93 -3.01 -9.68 -9.51
CA PHE A 93 -1.77 -9.01 -9.10
C PHE A 93 -0.79 -8.86 -10.27
N GLU A 94 -0.81 -9.82 -11.19
CA GLU A 94 -0.01 -9.81 -12.41
C GLU A 94 -0.43 -8.67 -13.35
N GLN A 95 -1.75 -8.46 -13.52
CA GLN A 95 -2.25 -7.38 -14.35
C GLN A 95 -1.98 -6.02 -13.71
N ASP A 96 -2.14 -5.89 -12.40
CA ASP A 96 -1.79 -4.67 -11.68
C ASP A 96 -0.30 -4.35 -11.84
N ALA A 97 0.57 -5.37 -11.82
CA ALA A 97 2.01 -5.20 -12.07
C ALA A 97 2.31 -4.70 -13.49
N ASP A 98 1.65 -5.25 -14.49
CA ASP A 98 1.78 -4.84 -15.88
C ASP A 98 1.27 -3.40 -16.09
N ASP A 99 0.19 -3.02 -15.41
CA ASP A 99 -0.39 -1.67 -15.46
C ASP A 99 0.56 -0.63 -14.84
N VAL A 100 1.14 -0.93 -13.68
CA VAL A 100 2.10 -0.02 -13.01
C VAL A 100 3.39 0.12 -13.83
N ALA A 101 3.90 -0.95 -14.43
CA ALA A 101 5.04 -0.88 -15.34
C ALA A 101 4.74 -0.01 -16.57
N SER A 102 3.52 -0.15 -17.14
CA SER A 102 3.05 0.68 -18.25
C SER A 102 2.91 2.17 -17.87
N LEU A 103 2.49 2.45 -16.63
CA LEU A 103 2.46 3.83 -16.10
C LEU A 103 3.86 4.44 -16.06
N LEU A 104 4.89 3.71 -15.60
CA LEU A 104 6.26 4.23 -15.60
C LEU A 104 6.73 4.56 -17.01
N HIS A 105 6.44 3.69 -17.98
CA HIS A 105 6.74 3.97 -19.38
C HIS A 105 6.04 5.24 -19.89
N TYR A 106 4.73 5.40 -19.59
CA TYR A 106 3.96 6.61 -19.92
C TYR A 106 4.56 7.88 -19.31
N LEU A 107 5.05 7.78 -18.06
CA LEU A 107 5.69 8.88 -17.35
C LEU A 107 7.16 9.11 -17.76
N LYS A 108 7.71 8.29 -18.66
CA LYS A 108 9.13 8.31 -19.10
C LYS A 108 10.09 8.13 -17.92
N ILE A 109 9.76 7.17 -17.04
CA ILE A 109 10.57 6.79 -15.89
C ILE A 109 11.14 5.40 -16.20
N ASP A 110 12.44 5.33 -16.41
CA ASP A 110 13.10 4.08 -16.79
C ASP A 110 13.22 3.13 -15.60
N LYS A 111 13.39 3.68 -14.38
CA LYS A 111 13.62 2.88 -13.18
C LYS A 111 13.16 3.62 -11.92
N ALA A 112 12.58 2.88 -10.96
CA ALA A 112 12.10 3.43 -9.69
C ALA A 112 12.31 2.44 -8.53
N ASP A 113 12.31 2.98 -7.31
CA ASP A 113 12.03 2.19 -6.11
C ASP A 113 10.52 1.98 -5.99
N PHE A 114 10.11 0.89 -5.34
CA PHE A 114 8.69 0.59 -5.12
C PHE A 114 8.44 0.34 -3.63
N PHE A 115 7.33 0.84 -3.15
CA PHE A 115 6.79 0.48 -1.84
C PHE A 115 5.32 0.11 -1.99
N GLY A 116 5.03 -1.18 -1.85
CA GLY A 116 3.67 -1.71 -1.83
C GLY A 116 3.26 -2.16 -0.44
N PHE A 117 2.02 -1.88 -0.07
CA PHE A 117 1.42 -2.30 1.19
C PHE A 117 0.32 -3.33 0.96
N SER A 118 0.30 -4.43 1.74
CA SER A 118 -0.74 -5.46 1.69
C SER A 118 -0.88 -6.04 0.26
N ASN A 119 -2.05 -5.94 -0.38
CA ASN A 119 -2.22 -6.30 -1.79
C ASN A 119 -1.23 -5.57 -2.71
N GLY A 120 -0.92 -4.30 -2.42
CA GLY A 120 0.14 -3.56 -3.13
C GLY A 120 1.54 -4.15 -2.92
N GLY A 121 1.79 -4.78 -1.76
CA GLY A 121 3.02 -5.54 -1.50
C GLY A 121 3.12 -6.78 -2.39
N THR A 122 2.02 -7.51 -2.54
CA THR A 122 1.92 -8.65 -3.48
C THR A 122 2.07 -8.19 -4.94
N THR A 123 1.45 -7.07 -5.31
CA THR A 123 1.64 -6.45 -6.64
C THR A 123 3.11 -6.07 -6.86
N THR A 124 3.79 -5.54 -5.83
CA THR A 124 5.22 -5.18 -5.91
C THR A 124 6.11 -6.42 -6.13
N LEU A 125 5.79 -7.56 -5.52
CA LEU A 125 6.45 -8.83 -5.85
C LEU A 125 6.27 -9.20 -7.32
N GLN A 126 5.05 -9.10 -7.84
CA GLN A 126 4.77 -9.37 -9.25
C GLN A 126 5.49 -8.39 -10.19
N ILE A 127 5.64 -7.11 -9.81
CA ILE A 127 6.46 -6.16 -10.59
C ILE A 127 7.91 -6.61 -10.63
N ALA A 128 8.49 -7.02 -9.50
CA ALA A 128 9.89 -7.49 -9.46
C ALA A 128 10.11 -8.77 -10.26
N ILE A 129 9.12 -9.67 -10.32
CA ILE A 129 9.16 -10.91 -11.09
C ILE A 129 9.04 -10.62 -12.61
N ARG A 130 8.05 -9.83 -13.00
CA ARG A 130 7.64 -9.65 -14.41
C ARG A 130 8.38 -8.52 -15.12
N HIS A 131 8.74 -7.48 -14.37
CA HIS A 131 9.35 -6.25 -14.88
C HIS A 131 10.64 -5.84 -14.14
N PRO A 132 11.61 -6.76 -13.94
CA PRO A 132 12.79 -6.49 -13.10
C PRO A 132 13.63 -5.29 -13.62
N LYS A 133 13.51 -4.96 -14.90
CA LYS A 133 14.29 -3.86 -15.51
C LYS A 133 13.87 -2.47 -15.01
N VAL A 134 12.60 -2.29 -14.63
CA VAL A 134 12.09 -1.01 -14.13
C VAL A 134 12.25 -0.86 -12.62
N VAL A 135 12.71 -1.91 -11.92
CA VAL A 135 12.81 -1.95 -10.45
C VAL A 135 14.25 -1.66 -10.01
N ASP A 136 14.41 -0.69 -9.10
CA ASP A 136 15.70 -0.47 -8.43
C ASP A 136 15.76 -1.19 -7.07
N LYS A 137 14.80 -0.90 -6.18
CA LYS A 137 14.61 -1.58 -4.89
C LYS A 137 13.13 -1.76 -4.61
N ILE A 138 12.79 -2.72 -3.74
CA ILE A 138 11.42 -2.96 -3.30
C ILE A 138 11.31 -2.92 -1.77
N VAL A 139 10.26 -2.26 -1.30
CA VAL A 139 9.79 -2.32 0.09
C VAL A 139 8.45 -3.04 0.09
N LEU A 140 8.37 -4.12 0.82
CA LEU A 140 7.24 -5.03 0.89
C LEU A 140 6.58 -4.88 2.26
N GLY A 141 5.56 -4.03 2.34
CA GLY A 141 4.79 -3.83 3.56
C GLY A 141 3.68 -4.87 3.67
N SER A 142 3.74 -5.76 4.65
CA SER A 142 2.73 -6.79 4.90
C SER A 142 2.32 -7.58 3.64
N PRO A 143 3.27 -8.07 2.83
CA PRO A 143 2.99 -8.76 1.57
C PRO A 143 2.47 -10.18 1.82
N LEU A 144 1.62 -10.68 0.92
CA LEU A 144 1.22 -12.09 0.89
C LEU A 144 1.75 -12.74 -0.39
N SER A 145 2.47 -13.85 -0.27
CA SER A 145 2.93 -14.64 -1.41
C SER A 145 2.35 -16.06 -1.42
N LYS A 146 1.87 -16.55 -0.29
CA LYS A 146 1.29 -17.89 -0.13
C LYS A 146 0.05 -17.87 0.74
N ARG A 147 -0.88 -18.77 0.47
CA ARG A 147 -2.12 -18.89 1.26
C ARG A 147 -1.89 -19.21 2.73
N ASN A 148 -0.83 -19.96 3.05
CA ASN A 148 -0.44 -20.26 4.43
C ASN A 148 0.21 -19.08 5.16
N GLY A 149 0.46 -17.97 4.47
CA GLY A 149 0.98 -16.72 5.05
C GLY A 149 -0.01 -15.96 5.94
N VAL A 150 -1.26 -16.43 6.01
CA VAL A 150 -2.32 -15.91 6.89
C VAL A 150 -3.00 -17.05 7.63
N PRO A 151 -3.65 -16.82 8.79
CA PRO A 151 -4.42 -17.84 9.48
C PRO A 151 -5.56 -18.38 8.60
N ALA A 152 -5.89 -19.68 8.73
CA ALA A 152 -6.96 -20.32 7.93
C ALA A 152 -8.30 -19.56 8.00
N LYS A 153 -8.65 -19.01 9.17
CA LYS A 153 -9.86 -18.19 9.37
C LYS A 153 -9.94 -16.96 8.47
N PHE A 154 -8.81 -16.45 7.98
CA PHE A 154 -8.79 -15.35 7.00
C PHE A 154 -9.47 -15.78 5.70
N TRP A 155 -9.17 -16.99 5.21
CA TRP A 155 -9.79 -17.50 3.98
C TRP A 155 -11.27 -17.80 4.16
N ASP A 156 -11.69 -18.24 5.35
CA ASP A 156 -13.11 -18.45 5.65
C ASP A 156 -13.86 -17.12 5.69
N PHE A 157 -13.23 -16.06 6.21
CA PHE A 157 -13.77 -14.69 6.13
C PHE A 157 -13.84 -14.23 4.67
N MET A 158 -12.79 -14.44 3.86
CA MET A 158 -12.77 -14.02 2.44
C MET A 158 -13.84 -14.73 1.61
N LYS A 159 -14.15 -16.01 1.89
CA LYS A 159 -15.25 -16.72 1.21
C LYS A 159 -16.61 -16.06 1.46
N GLN A 160 -16.78 -15.40 2.61
CA GLN A 160 -18.01 -14.72 3.04
C GLN A 160 -17.89 -13.20 2.91
N ALA A 161 -16.84 -12.70 2.24
CA ALA A 161 -16.62 -11.27 2.08
C ALA A 161 -17.82 -10.62 1.40
N SER A 162 -18.34 -9.58 2.03
CA SER A 162 -19.44 -8.76 1.55
C SER A 162 -19.20 -7.30 1.92
N LEU A 163 -19.79 -6.39 1.19
CA LEU A 163 -19.66 -4.97 1.49
C LEU A 163 -20.12 -4.64 2.91
N ASP A 164 -21.07 -5.40 3.48
CA ASP A 164 -21.58 -5.17 4.83
C ASP A 164 -20.52 -5.41 5.90
N ASN A 165 -19.63 -6.39 5.70
CA ASN A 165 -18.56 -6.70 6.65
C ASN A 165 -17.23 -5.95 6.37
N MET A 166 -17.17 -5.09 5.36
CA MET A 166 -16.06 -4.17 5.17
C MET A 166 -16.03 -3.12 6.31
N PRO A 167 -14.85 -2.80 6.89
CA PRO A 167 -14.74 -1.79 7.95
C PRO A 167 -15.39 -0.46 7.56
N GLN A 168 -16.19 0.11 8.47
CA GLN A 168 -16.96 1.32 8.17
C GLN A 168 -16.06 2.52 7.87
N GLU A 169 -14.90 2.58 8.51
CA GLU A 169 -13.89 3.63 8.26
C GLU A 169 -13.42 3.61 6.81
N LEU A 170 -13.16 2.43 6.26
CA LEU A 170 -12.75 2.26 4.86
C LEU A 170 -13.89 2.63 3.92
N LYS A 171 -15.13 2.15 4.17
CA LYS A 171 -16.30 2.53 3.37
C LYS A 171 -16.47 4.05 3.33
N ASN A 172 -16.42 4.70 4.49
CA ASN A 172 -16.58 6.16 4.59
C ASN A 172 -15.47 6.93 3.88
N ALA A 173 -14.23 6.45 3.99
CA ALA A 173 -13.10 7.10 3.35
C ALA A 173 -13.11 6.91 1.83
N TYR A 174 -13.39 5.69 1.36
CA TYR A 174 -13.49 5.38 -0.07
C TYR A 174 -14.61 6.17 -0.74
N SER A 175 -15.80 6.22 -0.11
CA SER A 175 -16.97 6.93 -0.65
C SER A 175 -16.76 8.44 -0.81
N LYS A 176 -15.76 9.04 -0.17
CA LYS A 176 -15.38 10.44 -0.42
C LYS A 176 -14.70 10.63 -1.78
N VAL A 177 -14.11 9.58 -2.32
CA VAL A 177 -13.37 9.60 -3.58
C VAL A 177 -14.21 9.07 -4.72
N ASP A 178 -14.87 7.93 -4.52
CA ASP A 178 -15.70 7.25 -5.51
C ASP A 178 -16.85 6.50 -4.82
N PRO A 179 -17.96 7.18 -4.50
CA PRO A 179 -19.09 6.54 -3.83
C PRO A 179 -19.79 5.47 -4.68
N ASP A 180 -19.83 5.66 -6.00
CA ASP A 180 -20.51 4.75 -6.92
C ASP A 180 -19.68 3.50 -7.21
N GLY A 181 -18.34 3.60 -7.15
CA GLY A 181 -17.41 2.50 -7.38
C GLY A 181 -17.16 1.61 -6.17
N LEU A 182 -17.60 2.00 -4.96
CA LEU A 182 -17.29 1.28 -3.71
C LEU A 182 -17.65 -0.22 -3.79
N LYS A 183 -18.84 -0.54 -4.27
CA LYS A 183 -19.28 -1.94 -4.38
C LYS A 183 -18.44 -2.72 -5.41
N ASN A 184 -18.20 -2.12 -6.56
CA ASN A 184 -17.40 -2.75 -7.61
C ASN A 184 -15.97 -3.04 -7.13
N MET A 185 -15.33 -2.05 -6.52
CA MET A 185 -14.01 -2.21 -5.93
C MET A 185 -13.97 -3.35 -4.92
N HIS A 186 -14.92 -3.36 -3.96
CA HIS A 186 -15.01 -4.41 -2.95
C HIS A 186 -15.16 -5.81 -3.57
N ASP A 187 -16.08 -5.97 -4.52
CA ASP A 187 -16.37 -7.27 -5.15
C ASP A 187 -15.17 -7.77 -5.97
N ARG A 188 -14.43 -6.85 -6.63
CA ARG A 188 -13.21 -7.14 -7.37
C ARG A 188 -12.09 -7.65 -6.44
N ASP A 189 -11.86 -6.95 -5.34
CA ASP A 189 -10.84 -7.34 -4.37
C ASP A 189 -11.20 -8.65 -3.67
N ALA A 190 -12.45 -8.81 -3.23
CA ALA A 190 -12.91 -10.05 -2.61
C ALA A 190 -12.70 -11.24 -3.56
N LYS A 191 -13.09 -11.10 -4.83
CA LYS A 191 -12.92 -12.16 -5.85
C LYS A 191 -11.45 -12.45 -6.13
N ARG A 192 -10.60 -11.42 -6.23
CA ARG A 192 -9.15 -11.58 -6.40
C ARG A 192 -8.55 -12.38 -5.25
N MET A 193 -8.90 -12.04 -3.99
CA MET A 193 -8.42 -12.77 -2.83
C MET A 193 -8.98 -14.20 -2.74
N GLN A 194 -10.25 -14.42 -3.06
CA GLN A 194 -10.82 -15.78 -3.11
C GLN A 194 -10.06 -16.68 -4.10
N ASN A 195 -9.64 -16.11 -5.23
CA ASN A 195 -8.90 -16.78 -6.29
C ASN A 195 -7.37 -16.72 -6.11
N PHE A 196 -6.90 -16.22 -4.98
CA PHE A 196 -5.46 -16.09 -4.70
C PHE A 196 -4.74 -17.42 -4.88
N LYS A 197 -3.65 -17.39 -5.63
CA LYS A 197 -2.74 -18.53 -5.84
C LYS A 197 -1.38 -18.20 -5.26
N ASP A 198 -0.75 -19.22 -4.69
CA ASP A 198 0.63 -19.10 -4.19
C ASP A 198 1.57 -18.69 -5.32
N ILE A 199 2.44 -17.74 -5.04
CA ILE A 199 3.57 -17.41 -5.90
C ILE A 199 4.62 -18.50 -5.68
N PRO A 200 5.09 -19.22 -6.73
CA PRO A 200 6.10 -20.26 -6.59
C PRO A 200 7.41 -19.72 -5.96
N ASP A 201 8.02 -20.52 -5.09
CA ASP A 201 9.27 -20.16 -4.41
C ASP A 201 10.40 -19.81 -5.38
N GLU A 202 10.45 -20.53 -6.50
CA GLU A 202 11.43 -20.31 -7.56
C GLU A 202 11.31 -18.90 -8.17
N GLN A 203 10.08 -18.40 -8.31
CA GLN A 203 9.85 -17.04 -8.84
C GLN A 203 10.30 -15.98 -7.84
N ILE A 204 10.04 -16.19 -6.53
CA ILE A 204 10.47 -15.27 -5.48
C ILE A 204 12.00 -15.29 -5.36
N SER A 205 12.60 -16.48 -5.35
CA SER A 205 14.06 -16.65 -5.24
C SER A 205 14.82 -16.14 -6.47
N ALA A 206 14.17 -16.03 -7.63
CA ALA A 206 14.76 -15.45 -8.83
C ALA A 206 14.81 -13.90 -8.80
N ILE A 207 14.16 -13.25 -7.83
CA ILE A 207 14.23 -11.80 -7.67
C ILE A 207 15.63 -11.43 -7.16
N THR A 208 16.38 -10.71 -7.98
CA THR A 208 17.74 -10.23 -7.66
C THR A 208 17.76 -8.80 -7.10
N THR A 209 16.61 -8.14 -7.11
CA THR A 209 16.45 -6.78 -6.59
C THR A 209 16.55 -6.78 -5.07
N LYS A 210 17.28 -5.81 -4.49
CA LYS A 210 17.29 -5.61 -3.03
C LYS A 210 15.87 -5.38 -2.52
N ALA A 211 15.50 -6.11 -1.47
CA ALA A 211 14.18 -6.08 -0.86
C ALA A 211 14.24 -5.73 0.62
N PHE A 212 13.28 -4.97 1.11
CA PHE A 212 13.04 -4.77 2.53
C PHE A 212 11.61 -5.19 2.86
N ILE A 213 11.47 -6.18 3.73
CA ILE A 213 10.18 -6.72 4.19
C ILE A 213 9.88 -6.09 5.55
N ILE A 214 8.66 -5.56 5.72
CA ILE A 214 8.21 -5.00 6.99
C ILE A 214 6.78 -5.42 7.30
N ILE A 215 6.53 -5.90 8.53
CA ILE A 215 5.22 -6.29 9.04
C ILE A 215 5.04 -5.89 10.49
N GLY A 216 3.79 -5.90 10.98
CA GLY A 216 3.48 -5.85 12.40
C GLY A 216 3.62 -7.23 13.07
N ASP A 217 3.96 -7.29 14.37
CA ASP A 217 3.99 -8.56 15.14
C ASP A 217 2.58 -9.12 15.43
N LYS A 218 1.54 -8.28 15.27
CA LYS A 218 0.11 -8.62 15.39
C LYS A 218 -0.63 -8.42 14.07
N ASP A 219 0.10 -8.54 12.97
CA ASP A 219 -0.46 -8.42 11.62
C ASP A 219 -1.36 -9.63 11.29
N VAL A 220 -2.21 -9.48 10.26
CA VAL A 220 -2.90 -10.61 9.64
C VAL A 220 -1.94 -11.50 8.85
N ILE A 221 -0.86 -10.92 8.33
CA ILE A 221 0.28 -11.66 7.76
C ILE A 221 1.10 -12.25 8.90
N LEU A 222 1.30 -13.55 8.88
CA LEU A 222 2.04 -14.26 9.91
C LEU A 222 3.53 -13.87 9.90
N PRO A 223 4.16 -13.62 11.06
CA PRO A 223 5.61 -13.37 11.15
C PRO A 223 6.45 -14.46 10.48
N GLU A 224 6.02 -15.72 10.58
CA GLU A 224 6.66 -16.87 9.95
C GLU A 224 6.69 -16.74 8.42
N HIS A 225 5.63 -16.19 7.82
CA HIS A 225 5.56 -15.95 6.39
C HIS A 225 6.54 -14.87 5.93
N ALA A 226 6.65 -13.78 6.70
CA ALA A 226 7.65 -12.75 6.41
C ALA A 226 9.08 -13.29 6.52
N LEU A 227 9.34 -14.16 7.51
CA LEU A 227 10.64 -14.82 7.67
C LEU A 227 10.91 -15.82 6.53
N GLU A 228 9.92 -16.58 6.09
CA GLU A 228 10.01 -17.46 4.91
C GLU A 228 10.39 -16.66 3.66
N MET A 229 9.66 -15.57 3.40
CA MET A 229 9.93 -14.69 2.26
C MET A 229 11.33 -14.07 2.32
N HIS A 230 11.77 -13.65 3.52
CA HIS A 230 13.13 -13.14 3.73
C HIS A 230 14.21 -14.18 3.38
N ARG A 231 13.97 -15.46 3.66
CA ARG A 231 14.89 -16.53 3.29
C ARG A 231 14.94 -16.80 1.78
N LEU A 232 13.80 -16.61 1.10
CA LEU A 232 13.72 -16.75 -0.36
C LEU A 232 14.35 -15.57 -1.09
N LEU A 233 14.16 -14.34 -0.59
CA LEU A 233 14.72 -13.10 -1.13
C LEU A 233 16.15 -12.89 -0.60
N VAL A 234 17.12 -13.54 -1.21
CA VAL A 234 18.52 -13.51 -0.76
C VAL A 234 19.05 -12.07 -0.66
N GLY A 235 19.59 -11.72 0.50
CA GLY A 235 20.12 -10.38 0.77
C GLY A 235 19.06 -9.32 1.08
N SER A 236 17.81 -9.73 1.30
CA SER A 236 16.78 -8.81 1.79
C SER A 236 17.02 -8.38 3.23
N GLU A 237 16.39 -7.28 3.65
CA GLU A 237 16.26 -6.88 5.05
C GLU A 237 14.86 -7.24 5.56
N LEU A 238 14.72 -7.53 6.86
CA LEU A 238 13.45 -7.85 7.51
C LEU A 238 13.28 -7.02 8.78
N ALA A 239 12.12 -6.40 8.95
CA ALA A 239 11.69 -5.77 10.18
C ALA A 239 10.31 -6.31 10.60
N ILE A 240 10.21 -6.78 11.84
CA ILE A 240 8.95 -7.10 12.50
C ILE A 240 8.74 -6.07 13.59
N ILE A 241 7.75 -5.20 13.41
CA ILE A 241 7.49 -4.03 14.26
C ILE A 241 6.33 -4.34 15.21
N PRO A 242 6.39 -3.97 16.50
CA PRO A 242 5.22 -4.09 17.36
C PRO A 242 4.02 -3.35 16.78
N GLY A 243 2.89 -4.04 16.57
CA GLY A 243 1.67 -3.43 16.06
C GLY A 243 0.89 -4.30 15.09
N THR A 244 -0.22 -3.75 14.60
CA THR A 244 -1.17 -4.42 13.70
C THR A 244 -0.89 -4.13 12.22
N HIS A 245 -1.76 -4.63 11.33
CA HIS A 245 -1.68 -4.43 9.88
C HIS A 245 -1.68 -2.95 9.52
N GLY A 246 -0.60 -2.44 8.91
CA GLY A 246 -0.47 -1.06 8.46
C GLY A 246 -0.21 -0.01 9.55
N GLU A 247 -0.11 -0.40 10.83
CA GLU A 247 0.12 0.54 11.93
C GLU A 247 1.44 1.29 11.78
N TYR A 248 2.47 0.63 11.25
CA TYR A 248 3.79 1.18 11.02
C TYR A 248 3.87 2.27 9.94
N ILE A 249 2.84 2.39 9.09
CA ILE A 249 2.69 3.49 8.11
C ILE A 249 1.49 4.39 8.42
N GLU A 250 0.86 4.19 9.58
CA GLU A 250 -0.34 4.93 9.98
C GLU A 250 -1.46 4.85 8.92
N GLU A 251 -1.66 3.63 8.36
CA GLU A 251 -2.81 3.35 7.50
C GLU A 251 -4.12 3.70 8.23
N LEU A 252 -5.14 4.15 7.51
CA LEU A 252 -6.36 4.74 8.08
C LEU A 252 -6.97 3.91 9.22
N THR A 253 -7.09 2.59 9.07
CA THR A 253 -7.73 1.72 10.07
C THR A 253 -6.93 1.58 11.35
N SER A 254 -5.63 1.88 11.28
CA SER A 254 -4.69 1.84 12.41
C SER A 254 -4.59 3.14 13.20
N LEU A 255 -5.10 4.26 12.66
CA LEU A 255 -4.98 5.59 13.29
C LEU A 255 -5.57 5.66 14.71
N LYS A 256 -6.55 4.81 15.01
CA LYS A 256 -7.14 4.69 16.35
C LYS A 256 -6.13 4.32 17.44
N PHE A 257 -5.01 3.70 17.08
CA PHE A 257 -3.96 3.31 18.03
C PHE A 257 -3.03 4.46 18.40
N ASN A 258 -2.93 5.49 17.55
CA ASN A 258 -2.14 6.73 17.77
C ASN A 258 -0.68 6.48 18.20
N THR A 259 -0.03 5.51 17.58
CA THR A 259 1.31 5.03 17.95
C THR A 259 2.45 5.84 17.33
N HIS A 260 2.15 6.63 16.30
CA HIS A 260 3.12 7.45 15.56
C HIS A 260 4.34 6.68 15.04
N GLN A 261 4.15 5.42 14.68
CA GLN A 261 5.23 4.53 14.26
C GLN A 261 5.89 4.99 12.95
N ALA A 262 5.18 5.70 12.09
CA ALA A 262 5.75 6.27 10.87
C ALA A 262 6.99 7.14 11.15
N ASN A 263 7.06 7.79 12.31
CA ASN A 263 8.19 8.64 12.67
C ASN A 263 9.55 7.93 12.78
N PHE A 264 9.56 6.63 13.06
CA PHE A 264 10.80 5.83 13.08
C PHE A 264 10.86 4.82 11.93
N VAL A 265 9.73 4.38 11.41
CA VAL A 265 9.70 3.40 10.32
C VAL A 265 10.04 4.05 8.98
N ILE A 266 9.53 5.24 8.67
CA ILE A 266 9.85 5.90 7.41
C ILE A 266 11.35 6.21 7.28
N PRO A 267 12.06 6.75 8.29
CA PRO A 267 13.53 6.86 8.24
C PRO A 267 14.25 5.52 8.03
N MET A 268 13.74 4.41 8.59
CA MET A 268 14.30 3.07 8.34
C MET A 268 14.14 2.66 6.88
N ILE A 269 12.96 2.89 6.29
CA ILE A 269 12.71 2.64 4.87
C ILE A 269 13.60 3.53 4.01
N GLU A 270 13.72 4.82 4.30
CA GLU A 270 14.57 5.75 3.54
C GLU A 270 16.05 5.30 3.59
N ARG A 271 16.55 4.92 4.78
CA ARG A 271 17.91 4.37 4.93
C ARG A 271 18.14 3.18 3.99
N PHE A 272 17.19 2.25 3.91
CA PHE A 272 17.28 1.10 3.00
C PHE A 272 17.29 1.56 1.54
N LEU A 273 16.39 2.46 1.17
CA LEU A 273 16.26 2.96 -0.20
C LEU A 273 17.50 3.78 -0.65
N ASP A 274 18.23 4.40 0.28
CA ASP A 274 19.42 5.21 0.00
C ASP A 274 20.73 4.40 -0.04
N GLN A 275 20.70 3.12 0.32
CA GLN A 275 21.89 2.27 0.22
C GLN A 275 22.42 2.25 -1.22
N VAL A 276 23.73 2.44 -1.38
CA VAL A 276 24.42 2.24 -2.64
C VAL A 276 24.43 0.76 -3.00
N LYS A 277 24.33 0.46 -4.30
CA LYS A 277 24.41 -0.92 -4.82
C LYS A 277 25.79 -1.52 -4.61
#